data_ee0c57bfcdfe10ae3323bc031b79ca18
#
_entry.id   ee0c57bfcdfe10ae3323bc031b79ca18
#
_cell.length_a   1.000
_cell.length_b   1.000
_cell.length_c   1.000
_cell.angle_alpha   90.00
_cell.angle_beta   90.00
_cell.angle_gamma   90.00
#
_symmetry.space_group_name_H-M   'P 1'
#
loop_
_entity.id
_entity.type
_entity.pdbx_description
1 polymer ?
#
loop_
_entity_poly.entity_id
_entity_poly.type
_entity_poly.pdbx_seq_one_letter_code
_entity_poly.pdbx_strand_id
1 'polypeptide(L)'
;MWEVFFYTEEWSLPKAWDSEKIALRLEIPLKKANQVETFSIWIGDISNDSASLNLAWENSRIEMPFTVSTDDKTMASIKETMKGNPGHRDFYSAASYYLTTGRDLKKAEIWITKAVKENEYYFYYRTKAEIHAGLNKFKLAIEAANKSIKLAEKRGTKNLISINKKSIEEWSRE
;
A
#
# COMPACT_ATOMS: atom_id res chain seq x y z
N MET A 1 12.65 29.61 -11.09
CA MET A 1 12.15 28.41 -11.78
C MET A 1 13.35 27.58 -12.16
N TRP A 2 13.34 26.27 -11.95
CA TRP A 2 14.40 25.37 -12.37
C TRP A 2 13.91 24.52 -13.52
N GLU A 3 14.78 24.28 -14.51
CA GLU A 3 14.56 23.28 -15.54
C GLU A 3 15.21 21.97 -15.09
N VAL A 4 14.42 20.90 -15.11
CA VAL A 4 14.88 19.55 -14.78
C VAL A 4 14.72 18.67 -16.00
N PHE A 5 15.78 17.97 -16.33
CA PHE A 5 15.82 17.07 -17.47
C PHE A 5 16.06 15.64 -17.00
N PHE A 6 15.24 14.73 -17.48
CA PHE A 6 15.45 13.29 -17.32
C PHE A 6 16.05 12.74 -18.60
N TYR A 7 17.22 12.14 -18.49
CA TYR A 7 18.02 11.68 -19.63
C TYR A 7 17.92 10.16 -19.76
N THR A 8 17.89 9.65 -21.01
CA THR A 8 17.71 8.22 -21.30
C THR A 8 18.99 7.40 -21.24
N GLU A 9 20.15 8.02 -21.16
CA GLU A 9 21.44 7.33 -21.11
C GLU A 9 21.85 6.97 -19.69
N GLU A 10 22.42 5.78 -19.56
CA GLU A 10 23.08 5.34 -18.33
C GLU A 10 24.32 6.20 -18.05
N TRP A 11 24.56 6.43 -16.81
CA TRP A 11 25.61 7.16 -16.13
C TRP A 11 26.90 7.45 -16.91
N SER A 12 26.93 8.51 -17.66
CA SER A 12 28.13 9.27 -17.99
C SER A 12 27.74 10.74 -18.06
N LEU A 13 28.57 11.63 -17.55
CA LEU A 13 28.43 13.04 -17.84
C LEU A 13 28.38 13.16 -19.35
N PRO A 14 27.30 13.67 -19.96
CA PRO A 14 27.22 13.76 -21.40
C PRO A 14 28.37 14.60 -21.86
N LYS A 15 29.19 14.07 -22.77
CA LYS A 15 30.29 14.80 -23.38
C LYS A 15 29.81 16.04 -24.14
N ALA A 16 28.55 16.03 -24.55
CA ALA A 16 27.82 17.13 -25.15
C ALA A 16 26.33 16.97 -24.79
N TRP A 17 25.64 18.10 -24.64
CA TRP A 17 24.19 18.15 -24.47
C TRP A 17 23.51 17.65 -25.76
N ASP A 18 22.70 16.61 -25.63
CA ASP A 18 21.96 16.03 -26.74
C ASP A 18 20.46 16.05 -26.41
N SER A 19 19.73 16.94 -27.07
CA SER A 19 18.30 17.12 -26.86
C SER A 19 17.46 15.90 -27.25
N GLU A 20 17.95 15.05 -28.17
CA GLU A 20 17.23 13.83 -28.59
C GLU A 20 17.19 12.76 -27.50
N LYS A 21 18.06 12.85 -26.51
CA LYS A 21 18.15 11.93 -25.39
C LYS A 21 17.37 12.38 -24.14
N ILE A 22 16.67 13.49 -24.22
CA ILE A 22 15.81 13.97 -23.13
C ILE A 22 14.50 13.22 -23.17
N ALA A 23 14.26 12.37 -22.16
CA ALA A 23 13.00 11.67 -21.99
C ALA A 23 11.88 12.58 -21.46
N LEU A 24 12.22 13.55 -20.61
CA LEU A 24 11.27 14.46 -19.99
C LEU A 24 11.97 15.77 -19.63
N ARG A 25 11.31 16.90 -19.92
CA ARG A 25 11.70 18.25 -19.49
C ARG A 25 10.59 18.83 -18.63
N LEU A 26 10.95 19.32 -17.45
CA LEU A 26 10.03 19.95 -16.52
C LEU A 26 10.54 21.33 -16.11
N GLU A 27 9.63 22.29 -16.04
CA GLU A 27 9.86 23.59 -15.41
C GLU A 27 9.22 23.59 -14.02
N ILE A 28 10.06 23.63 -12.99
CA ILE A 28 9.61 23.47 -11.60
C ILE A 28 9.81 24.79 -10.84
N PRO A 29 8.77 25.29 -10.15
CA PRO A 29 8.90 26.47 -9.33
C PRO A 29 9.85 26.21 -8.15
N LEU A 30 10.77 27.16 -7.94
CA LEU A 30 11.66 27.13 -6.79
C LEU A 30 10.89 27.54 -5.54
N LYS A 31 10.93 26.70 -4.50
CA LYS A 31 10.42 27.00 -3.17
C LYS A 31 11.55 27.43 -2.25
N LYS A 32 11.32 28.49 -1.46
CA LYS A 32 12.23 28.83 -0.37
C LYS A 32 12.14 27.76 0.72
N ALA A 33 13.27 27.29 1.22
CA ALA A 33 13.36 26.27 2.26
C ALA A 33 14.29 26.71 3.38
N ASN A 34 14.28 25.97 4.48
CA ASN A 34 15.31 26.11 5.50
C ASN A 34 16.66 25.72 4.88
N GLN A 35 17.72 26.35 5.39
CA GLN A 35 19.07 26.11 4.89
C GLN A 35 19.47 24.64 5.04
N VAL A 36 19.90 24.06 3.94
CA VAL A 36 20.42 22.68 3.85
C VAL A 36 21.84 22.77 3.29
N GLU A 37 22.82 22.44 4.11
CA GLU A 37 24.24 22.56 3.76
C GLU A 37 24.66 21.57 2.67
N THR A 38 24.09 20.35 2.71
CA THR A 38 24.41 19.28 1.77
C THR A 38 23.31 19.15 0.72
N PHE A 39 23.70 19.08 -0.58
CA PHE A 39 22.73 18.74 -1.64
C PHE A 39 22.04 17.43 -1.34
N SER A 40 20.72 17.47 -1.27
CA SER A 40 19.89 16.33 -0.85
C SER A 40 18.86 15.99 -1.92
N ILE A 41 18.71 14.71 -2.18
CA ILE A 41 17.65 14.15 -3.04
C ILE A 41 16.92 13.08 -2.23
N TRP A 42 15.57 13.15 -2.19
CA TRP A 42 14.77 12.14 -1.50
C TRP A 42 13.39 11.98 -2.13
N ILE A 43 12.76 10.83 -1.89
CA ILE A 43 11.36 10.60 -2.20
C ILE A 43 10.55 10.92 -0.95
N GLY A 44 9.54 11.79 -1.10
CA GLY A 44 8.61 12.22 -0.04
C GLY A 44 7.16 12.07 -0.44
N ASP A 45 6.25 12.43 0.47
CA ASP A 45 4.79 12.46 0.27
C ASP A 45 4.25 11.16 -0.35
N ILE A 46 4.76 10.03 0.14
CA ILE A 46 4.48 8.71 -0.40
C ILE A 46 3.04 8.30 -0.06
N SER A 47 2.27 7.96 -1.08
CA SER A 47 0.95 7.35 -0.99
C SER A 47 0.92 6.00 -1.75
N ASN A 48 -0.27 5.43 -1.93
CA ASN A 48 -0.43 4.18 -2.67
C ASN A 48 -0.10 4.30 -4.16
N ASP A 49 -0.29 5.47 -4.74
CA ASP A 49 -0.21 5.72 -6.19
C ASP A 49 0.55 6.99 -6.57
N SER A 50 1.11 7.70 -5.60
CA SER A 50 1.87 8.93 -5.82
C SER A 50 3.00 9.11 -4.83
N ALA A 51 3.99 9.90 -5.22
CA ALA A 51 5.06 10.38 -4.37
C ALA A 51 5.60 11.71 -4.93
N SER A 52 6.53 12.35 -4.23
CA SER A 52 7.28 13.49 -4.73
C SER A 52 8.78 13.20 -4.76
N LEU A 53 9.44 13.53 -5.88
CA LEU A 53 10.90 13.61 -5.92
C LEU A 53 11.31 15.03 -5.51
N ASN A 54 12.11 15.12 -4.47
CA ASN A 54 12.52 16.37 -3.87
C ASN A 54 14.02 16.55 -4.01
N LEU A 55 14.43 17.78 -4.33
CA LEU A 55 15.82 18.22 -4.31
C LEU A 55 15.93 19.48 -3.47
N ALA A 56 16.94 19.53 -2.59
CA ALA A 56 17.21 20.71 -1.79
C ALA A 56 18.71 21.01 -1.75
N TRP A 57 19.03 22.31 -1.80
CA TRP A 57 20.38 22.84 -1.61
C TRP A 57 20.30 24.28 -1.12
N GLU A 58 21.12 24.60 -0.11
CA GLU A 58 21.08 25.88 0.55
C GLU A 58 19.67 26.27 1.01
N ASN A 59 19.13 27.37 0.56
CA ASN A 59 17.77 27.85 0.89
C ASN A 59 16.74 27.52 -0.19
N SER A 60 17.06 26.59 -1.09
CA SER A 60 16.28 26.28 -2.26
C SER A 60 15.78 24.85 -2.24
N ARG A 61 14.51 24.63 -2.57
CA ARG A 61 13.89 23.32 -2.74
C ARG A 61 13.04 23.28 -4.01
N ILE A 62 13.11 22.19 -4.72
CA ILE A 62 12.12 21.83 -5.74
C ILE A 62 11.42 20.53 -5.34
N GLU A 63 10.19 20.39 -5.75
CA GLU A 63 9.33 19.25 -5.47
C GLU A 63 8.60 18.86 -6.75
N MET A 64 8.81 17.64 -7.18
CA MET A 64 8.25 17.09 -8.42
C MET A 64 7.30 15.95 -8.03
N PRO A 65 5.98 16.21 -7.98
CA PRO A 65 5.02 15.14 -7.76
C PRO A 65 4.97 14.22 -8.98
N PHE A 66 4.83 12.93 -8.72
CA PHE A 66 4.62 11.92 -9.76
C PHE A 66 3.63 10.86 -9.29
N THR A 67 2.96 10.25 -10.25
CA THR A 67 2.02 9.15 -10.00
C THR A 67 2.53 7.86 -10.59
N VAL A 68 2.12 6.75 -9.99
CA VAL A 68 2.41 5.39 -10.46
C VAL A 68 1.10 4.61 -10.55
N SER A 69 0.90 3.82 -11.60
CA SER A 69 -0.30 3.01 -11.79
C SER A 69 -0.29 1.74 -10.92
N THR A 70 -0.10 1.92 -9.60
CA THR A 70 -0.01 0.80 -8.65
C THR A 70 -1.31 0.01 -8.62
N ASP A 71 -2.45 0.70 -8.59
CA ASP A 71 -3.75 0.06 -8.56
C ASP A 71 -4.01 -0.79 -9.81
N ASP A 72 -3.81 -0.23 -11.00
CA ASP A 72 -4.00 -0.95 -12.26
C ASP A 72 -3.13 -2.21 -12.35
N LYS A 73 -1.85 -2.07 -11.98
CA LYS A 73 -0.90 -3.20 -11.96
C LYS A 73 -1.31 -4.27 -10.96
N THR A 74 -1.72 -3.85 -9.75
CA THR A 74 -2.16 -4.77 -8.70
C THR A 74 -3.45 -5.49 -9.12
N MET A 75 -4.41 -4.77 -9.68
CA MET A 75 -5.66 -5.37 -10.17
C MET A 75 -5.44 -6.33 -11.33
N ALA A 76 -4.54 -5.99 -12.26
CA ALA A 76 -4.15 -6.89 -13.34
C ALA A 76 -3.50 -8.17 -12.80
N SER A 77 -2.57 -8.03 -11.83
CA SER A 77 -1.92 -9.17 -11.16
C SER A 77 -2.93 -10.05 -10.42
N ILE A 78 -3.83 -9.47 -9.62
CA ILE A 78 -4.89 -10.22 -8.93
C ILE A 78 -5.76 -10.98 -9.94
N LYS A 79 -6.18 -10.32 -11.02
CA LYS A 79 -7.02 -10.94 -12.06
C LYS A 79 -6.33 -12.14 -12.70
N GLU A 80 -5.03 -12.02 -12.99
CA GLU A 80 -4.27 -13.11 -13.61
C GLU A 80 -4.04 -14.26 -12.63
N THR A 81 -3.63 -13.97 -11.40
CA THR A 81 -3.44 -14.98 -10.35
C THR A 81 -4.72 -15.78 -10.09
N MET A 82 -5.88 -15.10 -10.04
CA MET A 82 -7.16 -15.74 -9.76
C MET A 82 -7.71 -16.58 -10.91
N LYS A 83 -7.17 -16.45 -12.12
CA LYS A 83 -7.50 -17.37 -13.25
C LYS A 83 -6.72 -18.68 -13.19
N GLY A 84 -5.56 -18.67 -12.56
CA GLY A 84 -4.67 -19.82 -12.43
C GLY A 84 -5.09 -20.76 -11.28
N ASN A 85 -4.11 -21.18 -10.50
CA ASN A 85 -4.32 -22.02 -9.30
C ASN A 85 -3.86 -21.27 -8.04
N PRO A 86 -4.64 -20.28 -7.56
CA PRO A 86 -4.28 -19.47 -6.42
C PRO A 86 -4.29 -20.28 -5.12
N GLY A 87 -3.26 -20.10 -4.28
CA GLY A 87 -3.18 -20.67 -2.95
C GLY A 87 -3.69 -19.71 -1.86
N HIS A 88 -3.64 -20.16 -0.61
CA HIS A 88 -4.14 -19.39 0.54
C HIS A 88 -3.54 -17.98 0.66
N ARG A 89 -2.27 -17.81 0.28
CA ARG A 89 -1.59 -16.48 0.32
C ARG A 89 -2.14 -15.54 -0.74
N ASP A 90 -2.42 -16.05 -1.92
CA ASP A 90 -2.98 -15.25 -3.01
C ASP A 90 -4.40 -14.80 -2.68
N PHE A 91 -5.22 -15.72 -2.15
CA PHE A 91 -6.56 -15.39 -1.65
C PHE A 91 -6.52 -14.35 -0.55
N TYR A 92 -5.62 -14.49 0.43
CA TYR A 92 -5.45 -13.50 1.48
C TYR A 92 -5.03 -12.14 0.94
N SER A 93 -4.01 -12.10 0.08
CA SER A 93 -3.49 -10.84 -0.48
C SER A 93 -4.55 -10.09 -1.27
N ALA A 94 -5.31 -10.81 -2.11
CA ALA A 94 -6.39 -10.22 -2.88
C ALA A 94 -7.53 -9.71 -1.99
N ALA A 95 -7.94 -10.48 -0.97
CA ALA A 95 -8.97 -10.07 -0.04
C ALA A 95 -8.55 -8.84 0.78
N SER A 96 -7.30 -8.82 1.26
CA SER A 96 -6.72 -7.69 1.99
C SER A 96 -6.65 -6.43 1.12
N TYR A 97 -6.24 -6.56 -0.14
CA TYR A 97 -6.21 -5.43 -1.06
C TYR A 97 -7.60 -4.85 -1.30
N TYR A 98 -8.62 -5.69 -1.49
CA TYR A 98 -10.01 -5.24 -1.66
C TYR A 98 -10.55 -4.55 -0.41
N LEU A 99 -10.21 -5.06 0.78
CA LEU A 99 -10.57 -4.43 2.04
C LEU A 99 -9.95 -3.04 2.19
N THR A 100 -8.64 -2.94 1.99
CA THR A 100 -7.89 -1.69 2.23
C THR A 100 -8.16 -0.61 1.19
N THR A 101 -8.57 -1.00 -0.01
CA THR A 101 -8.91 -0.05 -1.10
C THR A 101 -10.41 0.20 -1.24
N GLY A 102 -11.25 -0.29 -0.32
CA GLY A 102 -12.69 -0.05 -0.32
C GLY A 102 -13.43 -0.69 -1.48
N ARG A 103 -12.93 -1.83 -2.01
CA ARG A 103 -13.53 -2.54 -3.14
C ARG A 103 -14.63 -3.51 -2.68
N ASP A 104 -15.14 -4.33 -3.61
CA ASP A 104 -16.20 -5.30 -3.36
C ASP A 104 -15.87 -6.26 -2.20
N LEU A 105 -16.40 -5.96 -1.01
CA LEU A 105 -16.19 -6.75 0.19
C LEU A 105 -16.86 -8.14 0.11
N LYS A 106 -17.89 -8.34 -0.71
CA LYS A 106 -18.48 -9.68 -0.91
C LYS A 106 -17.50 -10.60 -1.64
N LYS A 107 -16.77 -10.05 -2.60
CA LYS A 107 -15.71 -10.77 -3.30
C LYS A 107 -14.51 -11.05 -2.38
N ALA A 108 -14.13 -10.08 -1.55
CA ALA A 108 -13.10 -10.25 -0.53
C ALA A 108 -13.49 -11.33 0.49
N GLU A 109 -14.76 -11.42 0.89
CA GLU A 109 -15.28 -12.45 1.80
C GLU A 109 -15.11 -13.87 1.23
N ILE A 110 -15.38 -14.04 -0.08
CA ILE A 110 -15.17 -15.34 -0.75
C ILE A 110 -13.70 -15.75 -0.68
N TRP A 111 -12.79 -14.85 -0.99
CA TRP A 111 -11.36 -15.13 -1.01
C TRP A 111 -10.78 -15.36 0.39
N ILE A 112 -11.12 -14.51 1.37
CA ILE A 112 -10.61 -14.72 2.72
C ILE A 112 -11.16 -16.02 3.34
N THR A 113 -12.37 -16.43 2.96
CA THR A 113 -12.94 -17.71 3.41
C THR A 113 -12.16 -18.90 2.85
N LYS A 114 -11.73 -18.82 1.58
CA LYS A 114 -10.83 -19.84 1.00
C LYS A 114 -9.48 -19.85 1.67
N ALA A 115 -8.88 -18.68 1.92
CA ALA A 115 -7.60 -18.57 2.61
C ALA A 115 -7.59 -19.23 3.99
N VAL A 116 -8.60 -18.95 4.84
CA VAL A 116 -8.69 -19.54 6.19
C VAL A 116 -9.02 -21.02 6.18
N LYS A 117 -9.66 -21.53 5.11
CA LYS A 117 -9.94 -22.96 4.96
C LYS A 117 -8.68 -23.77 4.66
N GLU A 118 -7.78 -23.22 3.87
CA GLU A 118 -6.51 -23.86 3.53
C GLU A 118 -5.47 -23.70 4.65
N ASN A 119 -5.46 -22.56 5.35
CA ASN A 119 -4.50 -22.30 6.41
C ASN A 119 -5.03 -21.35 7.50
N GLU A 120 -4.92 -21.79 8.77
CA GLU A 120 -5.40 -21.04 9.93
C GLU A 120 -4.34 -20.08 10.48
N TYR A 121 -4.14 -18.92 9.83
CA TYR A 121 -3.31 -17.87 10.39
C TYR A 121 -4.15 -16.83 11.14
N TYR A 122 -3.63 -16.32 12.28
CA TYR A 122 -4.31 -15.32 13.11
C TYR A 122 -4.62 -14.04 12.34
N PHE A 123 -3.73 -13.59 11.46
CA PHE A 123 -3.94 -12.39 10.65
C PHE A 123 -4.95 -12.61 9.51
N TYR A 124 -5.13 -13.84 9.00
CA TYR A 124 -6.22 -14.13 8.06
C TYR A 124 -7.59 -13.98 8.73
N TYR A 125 -7.71 -14.46 9.98
CA TYR A 125 -8.94 -14.30 10.74
C TYR A 125 -9.18 -12.86 11.15
N ARG A 126 -8.13 -12.05 11.38
CA ARG A 126 -8.26 -10.61 11.58
C ARG A 126 -8.85 -9.94 10.33
N THR A 127 -8.29 -10.18 9.16
CA THR A 127 -8.81 -9.64 7.89
C THR A 127 -10.24 -10.12 7.62
N LYS A 128 -10.55 -11.38 7.93
CA LYS A 128 -11.92 -11.90 7.82
C LYS A 128 -12.90 -11.16 8.74
N ALA A 129 -12.49 -10.85 9.96
CA ALA A 129 -13.29 -10.08 10.89
C ALA A 129 -13.58 -8.67 10.37
N GLU A 130 -12.58 -7.98 9.83
CA GLU A 130 -12.73 -6.64 9.27
C GLU A 130 -13.64 -6.64 8.03
N ILE A 131 -13.52 -7.63 7.16
CA ILE A 131 -14.40 -7.79 5.99
C ILE A 131 -15.84 -8.03 6.43
N HIS A 132 -16.07 -8.89 7.43
CA HIS A 132 -17.42 -9.12 7.97
C HIS A 132 -18.01 -7.86 8.60
N ALA A 133 -17.21 -7.10 9.36
CA ALA A 133 -17.64 -5.83 9.93
C ALA A 133 -18.00 -4.80 8.83
N GLY A 134 -17.19 -4.69 7.79
CA GLY A 134 -17.48 -3.83 6.64
C GLY A 134 -18.73 -4.25 5.83
N LEU A 135 -19.19 -5.50 6.00
CA LEU A 135 -20.45 -6.01 5.46
C LEU A 135 -21.62 -5.94 6.46
N ASN A 136 -21.44 -5.28 7.60
CA ASN A 136 -22.39 -5.19 8.72
C ASN A 136 -22.80 -6.57 9.31
N LYS A 137 -21.92 -7.57 9.15
CA LYS A 137 -22.08 -8.93 9.70
C LYS A 137 -21.38 -9.03 11.07
N PHE A 138 -21.76 -8.19 12.03
CA PHE A 138 -21.02 -8.00 13.28
C PHE A 138 -20.86 -9.28 14.10
N LYS A 139 -21.86 -10.16 14.16
CA LYS A 139 -21.73 -11.47 14.82
C LYS A 139 -20.59 -12.30 14.24
N LEU A 140 -20.52 -12.41 12.92
CA LEU A 140 -19.45 -13.15 12.22
C LEU A 140 -18.09 -12.45 12.37
N ALA A 141 -18.06 -11.12 12.42
CA ALA A 141 -16.86 -10.34 12.68
C ALA A 141 -16.28 -10.67 14.08
N ILE A 142 -17.12 -10.69 15.11
CA ILE A 142 -16.73 -11.01 16.47
C ILE A 142 -16.23 -12.47 16.58
N GLU A 143 -16.90 -13.41 15.94
CA GLU A 143 -16.46 -14.83 15.90
C GLU A 143 -15.06 -14.96 15.26
N ALA A 144 -14.84 -14.31 14.12
CA ALA A 144 -13.55 -14.32 13.44
C ALA A 144 -12.45 -13.62 14.26
N ALA A 145 -12.75 -12.49 14.91
CA ALA A 145 -11.81 -11.80 15.79
C ALA A 145 -11.42 -12.66 17.01
N ASN A 146 -12.36 -13.36 17.63
CA ASN A 146 -12.09 -14.28 18.73
C ASN A 146 -11.20 -15.46 18.27
N LYS A 147 -11.41 -16.01 17.08
CA LYS A 147 -10.52 -17.04 16.51
C LYS A 147 -9.13 -16.49 16.26
N SER A 148 -9.02 -15.25 15.74
CA SER A 148 -7.74 -14.54 15.57
C SER A 148 -7.01 -14.41 16.91
N ILE A 149 -7.69 -14.00 17.99
CA ILE A 149 -7.11 -13.88 19.34
C ILE A 149 -6.54 -15.23 19.80
N LYS A 150 -7.33 -16.31 19.74
CA LYS A 150 -6.89 -17.65 20.16
C LYS A 150 -5.63 -18.11 19.43
N LEU A 151 -5.52 -17.81 18.14
CA LEU A 151 -4.34 -18.15 17.35
C LEU A 151 -3.15 -17.23 17.64
N ALA A 152 -3.40 -15.95 17.92
CA ALA A 152 -2.38 -14.95 18.26
C ALA A 152 -1.77 -15.23 19.66
N GLU A 153 -2.57 -15.70 20.62
CA GLU A 153 -2.12 -16.11 21.96
C GLU A 153 -1.09 -17.24 21.86
N LYS A 154 -1.34 -18.27 21.05
CA LYS A 154 -0.39 -19.36 20.83
C LYS A 154 0.95 -18.90 20.23
N ARG A 155 0.99 -17.72 19.59
CA ARG A 155 2.19 -17.14 18.98
C ARG A 155 2.77 -15.95 19.76
N GLY A 156 2.16 -15.55 20.86
CA GLY A 156 2.62 -14.45 21.71
C GLY A 156 2.47 -13.04 21.08
N THR A 157 1.56 -12.87 20.13
CA THR A 157 1.38 -11.60 19.38
C THR A 157 0.43 -10.66 20.13
N LYS A 158 0.91 -10.05 21.22
CA LYS A 158 0.11 -9.21 22.15
C LYS A 158 -0.59 -8.04 21.47
N ASN A 159 0.07 -7.35 20.55
CA ASN A 159 -0.50 -6.18 19.87
C ASN A 159 -1.79 -6.54 19.12
N LEU A 160 -1.80 -7.63 18.36
CA LEU A 160 -2.99 -8.05 17.62
C LEU A 160 -4.15 -8.46 18.54
N ILE A 161 -3.86 -9.06 19.69
CA ILE A 161 -4.87 -9.39 20.68
C ILE A 161 -5.56 -8.12 21.17
N SER A 162 -4.80 -7.07 21.49
CA SER A 162 -5.34 -5.77 21.92
C SER A 162 -6.23 -5.14 20.85
N ILE A 163 -5.75 -5.12 19.61
CA ILE A 163 -6.51 -4.58 18.47
C ILE A 163 -7.84 -5.32 18.28
N ASN A 164 -7.82 -6.66 18.30
CA ASN A 164 -9.03 -7.46 18.16
C ASN A 164 -10.04 -7.22 19.29
N LYS A 165 -9.57 -7.13 20.55
CA LYS A 165 -10.45 -6.86 21.70
C LYS A 165 -11.17 -5.52 21.55
N LYS A 166 -10.44 -4.47 21.16
CA LYS A 166 -11.03 -3.16 20.91
C LYS A 166 -12.11 -3.21 19.81
N SER A 167 -11.80 -3.89 18.71
CA SER A 167 -12.78 -4.05 17.61
C SER A 167 -14.02 -4.82 18.04
N ILE A 168 -13.88 -5.88 18.86
CA ILE A 168 -15.02 -6.64 19.41
C ILE A 168 -15.91 -5.74 20.26
N GLU A 169 -15.32 -4.88 21.12
CA GLU A 169 -16.08 -3.92 21.93
C GLU A 169 -16.87 -2.94 21.07
N GLU A 170 -16.28 -2.44 19.99
CA GLU A 170 -16.93 -1.55 19.03
C GLU A 170 -18.10 -2.26 18.32
N TRP A 171 -17.86 -3.44 17.77
CA TRP A 171 -18.87 -4.21 17.01
C TRP A 171 -19.98 -4.81 17.87
N SER A 172 -19.77 -4.95 19.19
CA SER A 172 -20.81 -5.44 20.11
C SER A 172 -21.87 -4.39 20.44
N ARG A 173 -21.67 -3.14 20.03
CA ARG A 173 -22.62 -2.03 20.26
C ARG A 173 -23.55 -1.78 19.07
N GLU A 174 -23.26 -2.43 17.93
CA GLU A 174 -24.02 -2.36 16.69
C GLU A 174 -25.07 -3.48 16.60
#